data_c589dd20d2ef415c54021f5d9c1f6631
#
_entry.id   c589dd20d2ef415c54021f5d9c1f6631
#
_cell.length_a   1.000
_cell.length_b   1.000
_cell.length_c   1.000
_cell.angle_alpha   90.00
_cell.angle_beta   90.00
_cell.angle_gamma   90.00
#
_symmetry.space_group_name_H-M   'P 1'
#
loop_
_entity.id
_entity.type
_entity.pdbx_description
1 polymer ?
#
loop_
_entity_poly.entity_id
_entity_poly.type
_entity_poly.pdbx_seq_one_letter_code
_entity_poly.pdbx_strand_id
1 'polypeptide(L)'
;MITKQSIQLRTPLRFGIIAGVVSVCASAIGLVVLFSERELIAGVITMGQILIFAPTAALAYIAARDHAEGQRGIALLYGSLTGVISGIPSALLILLASAVNLRQFMPNVSPALIEILSFGLPPVAGSLAFLAAMTAVGLIAASFSLLPSNIKRPIFNGLLWTFTIGLFSENISSRVRFFFGSEFNKLIFTGKALDPFVAALIFFLAAGLTVWQGRRQTTHTEPEGVSTSRKSRLRWMTYAGVVVTLLILPLLLGSYLSEVLNNVGLFILMGLGLNIVVGFAGLLDLGYVAFYAIGAYSMAVMTSQGPLGFGLSFWAALPFCVLMAAFAGLMLGIPVLRMRGDYLAIVTLAFGEIIRILVLSDLLKPVLGGAQGILKIPKPEIFGLVLKQPEQFYFVILAGVLIAWFVSWRLSKARLGRQWLAMQEDEDVAEAMGIRLVTTKLLAFSFGAAFSGLAGALLASKLTSIFPHSFKLEISINVLVLIIIGGLGSLPGVVIGALILVGLPELLREFAEYRLLMYGLLMIVMMLAKPEGFWPSQIMKRELHIDEESEMLSAEAGD
;
A
#
# COMPACT_ATOMS: atom_id res chain seq x y z
N MET A 1 1.14 -27.47 44.47
CA MET A 1 2.15 -28.10 43.61
C MET A 1 2.52 -27.07 42.52
N ILE A 2 3.66 -26.41 42.63
CA ILE A 2 4.14 -25.46 41.64
C ILE A 2 4.85 -26.31 40.58
N THR A 3 4.16 -26.54 39.45
CA THR A 3 4.78 -27.19 38.30
C THR A 3 5.91 -26.28 37.81
N LYS A 4 7.14 -26.79 37.89
CA LYS A 4 8.34 -26.22 37.25
C LYS A 4 8.12 -26.28 35.75
N GLN A 5 7.48 -25.25 35.17
CA GLN A 5 7.49 -25.07 33.72
C GLN A 5 8.92 -24.71 33.30
N SER A 6 9.49 -25.52 32.43
CA SER A 6 10.79 -25.30 31.85
C SER A 6 10.77 -23.99 31.05
N ILE A 7 11.54 -23.02 31.48
CA ILE A 7 11.75 -21.75 30.74
C ILE A 7 12.22 -22.12 29.33
N GLN A 8 11.40 -21.86 28.33
CA GLN A 8 11.74 -22.14 26.93
C GLN A 8 12.69 -21.06 26.40
N LEU A 9 13.97 -21.17 26.72
CA LEU A 9 15.02 -20.25 26.26
C LEU A 9 15.14 -20.17 24.73
N ARG A 10 14.58 -21.13 24.00
CA ARG A 10 14.57 -21.13 22.53
C ARG A 10 13.81 -19.93 21.93
N THR A 11 12.74 -19.48 22.58
CA THR A 11 11.92 -18.35 22.08
C THR A 11 12.65 -17.02 22.08
N PRO A 12 13.19 -16.51 23.23
CA PRO A 12 13.93 -15.25 23.23
C PRO A 12 15.21 -15.31 22.40
N LEU A 13 15.84 -16.49 22.29
CA LEU A 13 17.01 -16.70 21.43
C LEU A 13 16.63 -16.51 19.95
N ARG A 14 15.59 -17.17 19.47
CA ARG A 14 15.13 -17.08 18.08
C ARG A 14 14.73 -15.64 17.72
N PHE A 15 13.92 -15.00 18.54
CA PHE A 15 13.45 -13.63 18.27
C PHE A 15 14.59 -12.61 18.40
N GLY A 16 15.51 -12.78 19.34
CA GLY A 16 16.69 -11.93 19.49
C GLY A 16 17.62 -12.01 18.27
N ILE A 17 17.89 -13.23 17.77
CA ILE A 17 18.72 -13.42 16.57
C ILE A 17 18.04 -12.74 15.35
N ILE A 18 16.74 -12.95 15.13
CA ILE A 18 16.01 -12.34 14.02
C ILE A 18 16.10 -10.80 14.12
N ALA A 19 15.82 -10.22 15.28
CA ALA A 19 15.91 -8.76 15.49
C ALA A 19 17.32 -8.22 15.23
N GLY A 20 18.34 -8.91 15.74
CA GLY A 20 19.74 -8.53 15.56
C GLY A 20 20.19 -8.58 14.09
N VAL A 21 19.82 -9.65 13.38
CA VAL A 21 20.09 -9.77 11.93
C VAL A 21 19.42 -8.66 11.16
N VAL A 22 18.15 -8.36 11.43
CA VAL A 22 17.40 -7.26 10.76
C VAL A 22 18.10 -5.92 11.03
N SER A 23 18.51 -5.64 12.26
CA SER A 23 19.21 -4.39 12.61
C SER A 23 20.58 -4.26 11.91
N VAL A 24 21.36 -5.35 11.85
CA VAL A 24 22.65 -5.36 11.13
C VAL A 24 22.44 -5.25 9.62
N CYS A 25 21.46 -5.95 9.04
CA CYS A 25 21.16 -5.84 7.62
C CYS A 25 20.75 -4.40 7.25
N ALA A 26 19.87 -3.76 8.05
CA ALA A 26 19.51 -2.36 7.86
C ALA A 26 20.72 -1.42 7.93
N SER A 27 21.65 -1.69 8.86
CA SER A 27 22.89 -0.94 9.00
C SER A 27 23.85 -1.15 7.82
N ALA A 28 24.04 -2.41 7.39
CA ALA A 28 24.94 -2.79 6.30
C ALA A 28 24.49 -2.28 4.94
N ILE A 29 23.18 -2.17 4.71
CA ILE A 29 22.57 -1.60 3.49
C ILE A 29 22.72 -0.06 3.49
N GLY A 30 23.00 0.59 4.63
CA GLY A 30 23.14 2.05 4.75
C GLY A 30 21.86 2.78 5.14
N LEU A 31 20.76 2.05 5.39
CA LEU A 31 19.48 2.65 5.76
C LEU A 31 19.58 3.49 7.03
N VAL A 32 20.33 3.02 8.01
CA VAL A 32 20.47 3.69 9.31
C VAL A 32 21.07 5.08 9.16
N VAL A 33 22.14 5.24 8.37
CA VAL A 33 22.78 6.54 8.15
C VAL A 33 21.86 7.49 7.41
N LEU A 34 21.26 7.02 6.32
CA LEU A 34 20.32 7.83 5.52
C LEU A 34 19.15 8.33 6.36
N PHE A 35 18.55 7.44 7.15
CA PHE A 35 17.39 7.78 7.97
C PHE A 35 17.76 8.56 9.24
N SER A 36 19.03 8.60 9.64
CA SER A 36 19.50 9.40 10.78
C SER A 36 19.53 10.89 10.50
N GLU A 37 19.63 11.29 9.23
CA GLU A 37 19.52 12.68 8.82
C GLU A 37 18.12 13.26 9.05
N ARG A 38 17.13 12.39 9.25
CA ARG A 38 15.75 12.78 9.48
C ARG A 38 15.37 12.60 10.95
N GLU A 39 15.16 13.73 11.62
CA GLU A 39 14.60 13.76 12.96
C GLU A 39 13.08 13.68 12.90
N LEU A 40 12.48 12.79 13.68
CA LEU A 40 11.02 12.72 13.89
C LEU A 40 10.56 13.74 14.91
N ILE A 41 11.27 13.79 16.02
CA ILE A 41 11.09 14.77 17.09
C ILE A 41 12.43 15.45 17.26
N ALA A 42 12.45 16.76 17.11
CA ALA A 42 13.66 17.56 17.10
C ALA A 42 14.52 17.30 18.35
N GLY A 43 15.78 16.90 18.13
CA GLY A 43 16.75 16.61 19.20
C GLY A 43 16.44 15.41 20.10
N VAL A 44 15.36 14.64 19.85
CA VAL A 44 14.96 13.51 20.72
C VAL A 44 15.14 12.17 20.03
N ILE A 45 14.59 11.99 18.83
CA ILE A 45 14.62 10.71 18.15
C ILE A 45 14.71 10.88 16.62
N THR A 46 15.66 10.16 16.03
CA THR A 46 15.82 10.09 14.57
C THR A 46 15.14 8.85 13.99
N MET A 47 14.81 8.91 12.73
CA MET A 47 14.25 7.77 12.00
C MET A 47 15.23 6.58 11.97
N GLY A 48 16.54 6.83 11.87
CA GLY A 48 17.59 5.80 11.93
C GLY A 48 17.59 5.05 13.26
N GLN A 49 17.41 5.75 14.38
CA GLN A 49 17.30 5.11 15.69
C GLN A 49 16.07 4.22 15.79
N ILE A 50 14.93 4.67 15.27
CA ILE A 50 13.72 3.83 15.24
C ILE A 50 13.97 2.56 14.43
N LEU A 51 14.60 2.66 13.28
CA LEU A 51 14.90 1.50 12.43
C LEU A 51 15.74 0.44 13.14
N ILE A 52 16.66 0.86 14.01
CA ILE A 52 17.52 -0.03 14.81
C ILE A 52 16.72 -0.67 15.96
N PHE A 53 15.94 0.13 16.70
CA PHE A 53 15.30 -0.32 17.93
C PHE A 53 13.95 -0.99 17.74
N ALA A 54 13.18 -0.63 16.69
CA ALA A 54 11.83 -1.15 16.47
C ALA A 54 11.75 -2.68 16.28
N PRO A 55 12.67 -3.35 15.53
CA PRO A 55 12.64 -4.81 15.42
C PRO A 55 12.79 -5.50 16.78
N THR A 56 13.71 -4.99 17.61
CA THR A 56 13.92 -5.53 18.96
C THR A 56 12.72 -5.29 19.86
N ALA A 57 12.14 -4.08 19.83
CA ALA A 57 10.94 -3.76 20.60
C ALA A 57 9.74 -4.64 20.20
N ALA A 58 9.51 -4.82 18.91
CA ALA A 58 8.40 -5.62 18.38
C ALA A 58 8.55 -7.10 18.78
N LEU A 59 9.73 -7.70 18.54
CA LEU A 59 9.94 -9.12 18.81
C LEU A 59 10.04 -9.43 20.32
N ALA A 60 10.60 -8.53 21.13
CA ALA A 60 10.58 -8.65 22.59
C ALA A 60 9.14 -8.53 23.15
N TYR A 61 8.31 -7.66 22.59
CA TYR A 61 6.89 -7.56 22.93
C TYR A 61 6.14 -8.85 22.62
N ILE A 62 6.34 -9.45 21.44
CA ILE A 62 5.70 -10.70 21.02
C ILE A 62 6.19 -11.84 21.94
N ALA A 63 7.50 -11.96 22.19
CA ALA A 63 8.06 -12.98 23.07
C ALA A 63 7.47 -12.92 24.49
N ALA A 64 7.34 -11.72 25.03
CA ALA A 64 6.78 -11.51 26.36
C ALA A 64 5.27 -11.74 26.43
N ARG A 65 4.52 -11.37 25.38
CA ARG A 65 3.08 -11.50 25.33
C ARG A 65 2.62 -12.94 25.17
N ASP A 66 3.19 -13.65 24.20
CA ASP A 66 2.64 -14.93 23.73
C ASP A 66 3.22 -16.15 24.50
N HIS A 67 4.37 -15.98 25.16
CA HIS A 67 5.08 -17.12 25.78
C HIS A 67 5.33 -16.97 27.29
N ALA A 68 4.98 -15.83 27.91
CA ALA A 68 5.19 -15.66 29.36
C ALA A 68 3.99 -16.05 30.22
N GLU A 69 2.88 -16.53 29.62
CA GLU A 69 1.66 -17.01 30.31
C GLU A 69 1.20 -16.10 31.48
N GLY A 70 1.40 -14.79 31.34
CA GLY A 70 1.03 -13.81 32.36
C GLY A 70 1.97 -13.70 33.56
N GLN A 71 3.05 -14.46 33.63
CA GLN A 71 4.06 -14.37 34.70
C GLN A 71 5.00 -13.19 34.47
N ARG A 72 4.91 -12.15 35.32
CA ARG A 72 5.68 -10.90 35.17
C ARG A 72 7.20 -11.10 35.08
N GLY A 73 7.73 -12.00 35.93
CA GLY A 73 9.17 -12.28 35.93
C GLY A 73 9.68 -12.90 34.63
N ILE A 74 8.92 -13.86 34.08
CA ILE A 74 9.27 -14.53 32.82
C ILE A 74 9.16 -13.56 31.63
N ALA A 75 8.13 -12.71 31.60
CA ALA A 75 7.98 -11.69 30.56
C ALA A 75 9.18 -10.74 30.51
N LEU A 76 9.60 -10.21 31.66
CA LEU A 76 10.76 -9.32 31.74
C LEU A 76 12.07 -10.04 31.37
N LEU A 77 12.21 -11.30 31.77
CA LEU A 77 13.38 -12.12 31.41
C LEU A 77 13.41 -12.37 29.88
N TYR A 78 12.27 -12.67 29.27
CA TYR A 78 12.21 -12.84 27.81
C TYR A 78 12.53 -11.54 27.07
N GLY A 79 12.00 -10.40 27.53
CA GLY A 79 12.32 -9.10 26.95
C GLY A 79 13.79 -8.73 27.06
N SER A 80 14.40 -8.91 28.24
CA SER A 80 15.82 -8.62 28.45
C SER A 80 16.73 -9.52 27.62
N LEU A 81 16.47 -10.84 27.60
CA LEU A 81 17.24 -11.79 26.78
C LEU A 81 17.13 -11.48 25.28
N THR A 82 15.91 -11.20 24.79
CA THR A 82 15.70 -10.80 23.39
C THR A 82 16.49 -9.53 23.08
N GLY A 83 16.49 -8.54 23.99
CA GLY A 83 17.24 -7.29 23.83
C GLY A 83 18.76 -7.51 23.79
N VAL A 84 19.32 -8.28 24.74
CA VAL A 84 20.75 -8.61 24.74
C VAL A 84 21.16 -9.33 23.47
N ILE A 85 20.44 -10.40 23.10
CA ILE A 85 20.78 -11.22 21.95
C ILE A 85 20.69 -10.40 20.66
N SER A 86 19.70 -9.52 20.52
CA SER A 86 19.56 -8.64 19.34
C SER A 86 20.66 -7.59 19.24
N GLY A 87 21.23 -7.16 20.37
CA GLY A 87 22.32 -6.20 20.40
C GLY A 87 23.69 -6.78 20.01
N ILE A 88 23.91 -8.10 20.22
CA ILE A 88 25.21 -8.75 19.98
C ILE A 88 25.73 -8.57 18.55
N PRO A 89 24.97 -8.80 17.48
CA PRO A 89 25.48 -8.65 16.10
C PRO A 89 25.93 -7.22 15.79
N SER A 90 25.18 -6.21 16.23
CA SER A 90 25.55 -4.80 16.04
C SER A 90 26.72 -4.36 16.90
N ALA A 91 26.82 -4.84 18.15
CA ALA A 91 27.96 -4.61 19.00
C ALA A 91 29.24 -5.24 18.41
N LEU A 92 29.13 -6.45 17.85
CA LEU A 92 30.21 -7.10 17.13
C LEU A 92 30.63 -6.30 15.89
N LEU A 93 29.66 -5.74 15.15
CA LEU A 93 29.93 -4.88 14.00
C LEU A 93 30.74 -3.64 14.39
N ILE A 94 30.41 -2.98 15.52
CA ILE A 94 31.18 -1.84 16.06
C ILE A 94 32.64 -2.23 16.34
N LEU A 95 32.86 -3.36 17.04
CA LEU A 95 34.18 -3.84 17.38
C LEU A 95 34.97 -4.26 16.14
N LEU A 96 34.37 -4.98 15.20
CA LEU A 96 35.01 -5.39 13.95
C LEU A 96 35.38 -4.20 13.09
N ALA A 97 34.52 -3.20 13.00
CA ALA A 97 34.78 -1.97 12.20
C ALA A 97 35.94 -1.14 12.79
N SER A 98 36.23 -1.27 14.08
CA SER A 98 37.41 -0.64 14.74
C SER A 98 38.72 -1.39 14.48
N ALA A 99 38.65 -2.71 14.26
CA ALA A 99 39.82 -3.58 14.07
C ALA A 99 40.18 -3.79 12.59
N VAL A 100 39.17 -3.82 11.69
CA VAL A 100 39.34 -4.13 10.28
C VAL A 100 38.57 -3.12 9.43
N ASN A 101 39.12 -2.77 8.25
CA ASN A 101 38.44 -1.90 7.32
C ASN A 101 37.31 -2.66 6.58
N LEU A 102 36.12 -2.69 7.19
CA LEU A 102 34.95 -3.39 6.66
C LEU A 102 34.38 -2.80 5.35
N ARG A 103 34.80 -1.57 4.97
CA ARG A 103 34.31 -0.90 3.75
C ARG A 103 34.65 -1.66 2.47
N GLN A 104 35.69 -2.49 2.48
CA GLN A 104 36.04 -3.30 1.30
C GLN A 104 34.97 -4.35 0.97
N PHE A 105 34.27 -4.86 2.00
CA PHE A 105 33.20 -5.88 1.85
C PHE A 105 31.81 -5.30 1.99
N MET A 106 31.66 -4.25 2.81
CA MET A 106 30.39 -3.58 3.10
C MET A 106 30.56 -2.06 2.93
N PRO A 107 30.39 -1.51 1.71
CA PRO A 107 30.68 -0.11 1.40
C PRO A 107 29.93 0.89 2.29
N ASN A 108 28.73 0.52 2.75
CA ASN A 108 27.86 1.38 3.56
C ASN A 108 28.20 1.38 5.06
N VAL A 109 29.14 0.53 5.51
CA VAL A 109 29.65 0.58 6.91
C VAL A 109 30.62 1.76 7.01
N SER A 110 30.06 2.96 7.13
CA SER A 110 30.79 4.22 7.21
C SER A 110 31.15 4.59 8.65
N PRO A 111 32.13 5.51 8.90
CA PRO A 111 32.38 6.05 10.23
C PRO A 111 31.14 6.69 10.85
N ALA A 112 30.30 7.36 10.04
CA ALA A 112 29.04 7.93 10.50
C ALA A 112 28.10 6.85 11.06
N LEU A 113 28.02 5.66 10.42
CA LEU A 113 27.24 4.54 10.96
C LEU A 113 27.78 4.10 12.34
N ILE A 114 29.09 3.97 12.45
CA ILE A 114 29.71 3.54 13.71
C ILE A 114 29.50 4.57 14.81
N GLU A 115 29.59 5.86 14.50
CA GLU A 115 29.29 6.96 15.41
C GLU A 115 27.82 6.91 15.91
N ILE A 116 26.87 6.66 15.03
CA ILE A 116 25.45 6.49 15.40
C ILE A 116 25.26 5.27 16.31
N LEU A 117 25.84 4.12 15.95
CA LEU A 117 25.71 2.88 16.72
C LEU A 117 26.43 2.95 18.06
N SER A 118 27.59 3.61 18.12
CA SER A 118 28.38 3.76 19.35
C SER A 118 27.96 4.95 20.21
N PHE A 119 26.97 5.74 19.79
CA PHE A 119 26.57 7.01 20.43
C PHE A 119 27.74 8.01 20.59
N GLY A 120 28.68 8.01 19.64
CA GLY A 120 29.88 8.84 19.69
C GLY A 120 30.93 8.41 20.73
N LEU A 121 30.75 7.26 21.38
CA LEU A 121 31.68 6.73 22.38
C LEU A 121 32.81 5.89 21.75
N PRO A 122 33.94 5.69 22.45
CA PRO A 122 34.97 4.77 21.99
C PRO A 122 34.42 3.36 21.73
N PRO A 123 34.99 2.57 20.78
CA PRO A 123 34.39 1.33 20.28
C PRO A 123 33.95 0.33 21.35
N VAL A 124 34.75 0.13 22.39
CA VAL A 124 34.43 -0.80 23.50
C VAL A 124 33.29 -0.23 24.34
N ALA A 125 33.38 1.03 24.75
CA ALA A 125 32.32 1.68 25.53
C ALA A 125 31.04 1.80 24.74
N GLY A 126 31.12 2.13 23.43
CA GLY A 126 30.01 2.23 22.51
C GLY A 126 29.28 0.90 22.30
N SER A 127 30.00 -0.21 22.15
CA SER A 127 29.41 -1.53 22.03
C SER A 127 28.65 -1.96 23.30
N LEU A 128 29.18 -1.66 24.48
CA LEU A 128 28.51 -1.90 25.76
C LEU A 128 27.29 -1.01 25.95
N ALA A 129 27.40 0.27 25.60
CA ALA A 129 26.26 1.21 25.63
C ALA A 129 25.14 0.77 24.69
N PHE A 130 25.47 0.30 23.48
CA PHE A 130 24.51 -0.23 22.53
C PHE A 130 23.79 -1.49 23.05
N LEU A 131 24.54 -2.44 23.65
CA LEU A 131 23.95 -3.62 24.29
C LEU A 131 23.00 -3.22 25.42
N ALA A 132 23.41 -2.26 26.26
CA ALA A 132 22.55 -1.75 27.33
C ALA A 132 21.29 -1.09 26.80
N ALA A 133 21.38 -0.29 25.72
CA ALA A 133 20.24 0.32 25.07
C ALA A 133 19.27 -0.72 24.49
N MET A 134 19.77 -1.74 23.79
CA MET A 134 18.95 -2.83 23.25
C MET A 134 18.26 -3.63 24.36
N THR A 135 18.97 -3.87 25.47
CA THR A 135 18.40 -4.53 26.65
C THR A 135 17.28 -3.69 27.26
N ALA A 136 17.49 -2.39 27.39
CA ALA A 136 16.48 -1.46 27.91
C ALA A 136 15.24 -1.43 27.01
N VAL A 137 15.41 -1.38 25.69
CA VAL A 137 14.30 -1.45 24.72
C VAL A 137 13.52 -2.75 24.87
N GLY A 138 14.21 -3.89 25.00
CA GLY A 138 13.56 -5.18 25.23
C GLY A 138 12.78 -5.24 26.55
N LEU A 139 13.33 -4.67 27.63
CA LEU A 139 12.65 -4.56 28.94
C LEU A 139 11.43 -3.63 28.88
N ILE A 140 11.53 -2.49 28.22
CA ILE A 140 10.41 -1.54 28.04
C ILE A 140 9.28 -2.21 27.24
N ALA A 141 9.62 -2.90 26.16
CA ALA A 141 8.65 -3.60 25.34
C ALA A 141 7.94 -4.74 26.10
N ALA A 142 8.69 -5.51 26.90
CA ALA A 142 8.14 -6.55 27.76
C ALA A 142 7.26 -5.96 28.87
N SER A 143 7.68 -4.87 29.50
CA SER A 143 6.86 -4.15 30.50
C SER A 143 5.56 -3.64 29.90
N PHE A 144 5.62 -3.13 28.66
CA PHE A 144 4.43 -2.69 27.92
C PHE A 144 3.47 -3.87 27.65
N SER A 145 3.97 -5.09 27.43
CA SER A 145 3.11 -6.27 27.24
C SER A 145 2.28 -6.60 28.49
N LEU A 146 2.78 -6.28 29.68
CA LEU A 146 2.13 -6.55 30.97
C LEU A 146 1.06 -5.54 31.37
N LEU A 147 0.98 -4.40 30.68
CA LEU A 147 0.00 -3.37 30.97
C LEU A 147 -1.43 -3.85 30.64
N PRO A 148 -2.43 -3.47 31.45
CA PRO A 148 -3.83 -3.78 31.13
C PRO A 148 -4.27 -3.09 29.83
N SER A 149 -5.22 -3.69 29.12
CA SER A 149 -5.70 -3.19 27.81
C SER A 149 -6.19 -1.76 27.85
N ASN A 150 -6.76 -1.32 28.99
CA ASN A 150 -7.27 0.03 29.18
C ASN A 150 -6.18 1.12 29.20
N ILE A 151 -4.93 0.75 29.54
CA ILE A 151 -3.76 1.64 29.54
C ILE A 151 -2.94 1.44 28.25
N LYS A 152 -2.82 0.21 27.81
CA LYS A 152 -2.05 -0.16 26.60
C LYS A 152 -2.57 0.51 25.34
N ARG A 153 -3.89 0.47 25.09
CA ARG A 153 -4.51 1.05 23.89
C ARG A 153 -4.30 2.57 23.77
N PRO A 154 -4.54 3.40 24.80
CA PRO A 154 -4.26 4.83 24.74
C PRO A 154 -2.79 5.16 24.46
N ILE A 155 -1.86 4.49 25.15
CA ILE A 155 -0.41 4.71 24.94
C ILE A 155 -0.01 4.34 23.52
N PHE A 156 -0.45 3.18 23.02
CA PHE A 156 -0.15 2.74 21.65
C PHE A 156 -0.68 3.73 20.61
N ASN A 157 -1.92 4.19 20.75
CA ASN A 157 -2.51 5.18 19.85
C ASN A 157 -1.80 6.54 19.94
N GLY A 158 -1.42 6.97 21.14
CA GLY A 158 -0.62 8.18 21.34
C GLY A 158 0.70 8.10 20.59
N LEU A 159 1.46 7.01 20.76
CA LEU A 159 2.72 6.76 20.06
C LEU A 159 2.52 6.68 18.53
N LEU A 160 1.48 5.97 18.09
CA LEU A 160 1.18 5.81 16.66
C LEU A 160 0.89 7.15 15.98
N TRP A 161 0.06 8.00 16.58
CA TRP A 161 -0.24 9.32 16.02
C TRP A 161 0.96 10.27 16.04
N THR A 162 1.74 10.27 17.12
CA THR A 162 2.97 11.09 17.22
C THR A 162 3.98 10.62 16.17
N PHE A 163 4.18 9.31 16.00
CA PHE A 163 5.04 8.74 14.97
C PHE A 163 4.54 9.12 13.56
N THR A 164 3.25 8.97 13.28
CA THR A 164 2.67 9.27 11.96
C THR A 164 2.83 10.76 11.62
N ILE A 165 2.53 11.66 12.54
CA ILE A 165 2.67 13.11 12.31
C ILE A 165 4.14 13.49 12.19
N GLY A 166 5.04 12.89 12.99
CA GLY A 166 6.48 13.08 12.86
C GLY A 166 7.03 12.55 11.53
N LEU A 167 6.53 11.41 11.05
CA LEU A 167 6.90 10.85 9.75
C LEU A 167 6.52 11.77 8.59
N PHE A 168 5.36 12.41 8.65
CA PHE A 168 4.87 13.34 7.63
C PHE A 168 5.11 14.82 7.99
N SER A 169 5.99 15.12 8.95
CA SER A 169 6.24 16.47 9.46
C SER A 169 6.61 17.47 8.37
N GLU A 170 7.44 17.10 7.41
CA GLU A 170 7.85 17.98 6.29
C GLU A 170 6.68 18.32 5.37
N ASN A 171 5.87 17.33 5.03
CA ASN A 171 4.66 17.53 4.22
C ASN A 171 3.62 18.38 4.96
N ILE A 172 3.42 18.13 6.26
CA ILE A 172 2.48 18.88 7.09
C ILE A 172 2.98 20.30 7.32
N SER A 173 4.27 20.48 7.63
CA SER A 173 4.91 21.78 7.84
C SER A 173 4.75 22.69 6.63
N SER A 174 4.94 22.19 5.42
CA SER A 174 4.76 22.97 4.19
C SER A 174 3.30 23.48 4.05
N ARG A 175 2.32 22.71 4.47
CA ARG A 175 0.89 23.11 4.43
C ARG A 175 0.52 24.06 5.56
N VAL A 176 0.98 23.78 6.77
CA VAL A 176 0.79 24.70 7.91
C VAL A 176 1.37 26.07 7.59
N ARG A 177 2.57 26.11 6.98
CA ARG A 177 3.19 27.35 6.53
C ARG A 177 2.38 28.10 5.48
N PHE A 178 1.76 27.36 4.55
CA PHE A 178 0.94 27.96 3.50
C PHE A 178 -0.38 28.55 4.05
N PHE A 179 -1.07 27.85 4.94
CA PHE A 179 -2.38 28.28 5.46
C PHE A 179 -2.30 29.23 6.65
N PHE A 180 -1.33 29.03 7.56
CA PHE A 180 -1.25 29.74 8.85
C PHE A 180 -0.01 30.66 8.97
N GLY A 181 0.86 30.65 7.96
CA GLY A 181 2.05 31.49 7.95
C GLY A 181 3.28 30.87 8.62
N SER A 182 4.42 31.56 8.48
CA SER A 182 5.72 31.05 8.94
C SER A 182 5.87 31.00 10.45
N GLU A 183 5.26 31.95 11.16
CA GLU A 183 5.38 32.05 12.63
C GLU A 183 4.63 30.92 13.33
N PHE A 184 3.43 30.61 12.87
CA PHE A 184 2.66 29.48 13.40
C PHE A 184 3.35 28.14 13.08
N ASN A 185 3.97 28.01 11.91
CA ASN A 185 4.73 26.82 11.56
C ASN A 185 5.92 26.57 12.49
N LYS A 186 6.67 27.63 12.86
CA LYS A 186 7.81 27.53 13.80
C LYS A 186 7.40 27.07 15.21
N LEU A 187 6.15 27.28 15.57
CA LEU A 187 5.60 26.89 16.88
C LEU A 187 5.32 25.38 16.94
N ILE A 188 5.06 24.76 15.79
CA ILE A 188 4.73 23.32 15.69
C ILE A 188 5.96 22.51 15.27
N PHE A 189 6.78 23.06 14.38
CA PHE A 189 7.90 22.36 13.76
C PHE A 189 9.20 23.12 13.96
N THR A 190 10.21 22.44 14.49
CA THR A 190 11.58 22.93 14.57
C THR A 190 12.35 22.38 13.35
N GLY A 191 12.60 23.24 12.34
CA GLY A 191 13.16 22.81 11.06
C GLY A 191 12.21 21.92 10.27
N LYS A 192 12.58 20.66 10.04
CA LYS A 192 11.78 19.63 9.38
C LYS A 192 11.15 18.64 10.36
N ALA A 193 11.49 18.72 11.65
CA ALA A 193 11.04 17.81 12.69
C ALA A 193 9.91 18.39 13.53
N LEU A 194 9.18 17.52 14.22
CA LEU A 194 8.14 17.92 15.16
C LEU A 194 8.78 18.49 16.44
N ASP A 195 8.28 19.62 16.92
CA ASP A 195 8.73 20.16 18.20
C ASP A 195 8.42 19.21 19.35
N PRO A 196 9.34 18.97 20.33
CA PRO A 196 9.13 18.01 21.41
C PRO A 196 7.90 18.30 22.27
N PHE A 197 7.60 19.57 22.51
CA PHE A 197 6.43 19.95 23.30
C PHE A 197 5.13 19.63 22.55
N VAL A 198 5.08 19.91 21.24
CA VAL A 198 3.94 19.59 20.39
C VAL A 198 3.79 18.07 20.21
N ALA A 199 4.90 17.34 20.12
CA ALA A 199 4.89 15.88 20.10
C ALA A 199 4.22 15.29 21.35
N ALA A 200 4.58 15.81 22.54
CA ALA A 200 3.94 15.44 23.80
C ALA A 200 2.44 15.81 23.81
N LEU A 201 2.09 16.98 23.34
CA LEU A 201 0.69 17.43 23.25
C LEU A 201 -0.14 16.47 22.36
N ILE A 202 0.37 16.12 21.19
CA ILE A 202 -0.28 15.18 20.26
C ILE A 202 -0.45 13.82 20.92
N PHE A 203 0.59 13.32 21.59
CA PHE A 203 0.53 12.07 22.33
C PHE A 203 -0.59 12.06 23.36
N PHE A 204 -0.66 13.07 24.22
CA PHE A 204 -1.68 13.15 25.27
C PHE A 204 -3.09 13.38 24.71
N LEU A 205 -3.24 14.15 23.63
CA LEU A 205 -4.53 14.32 22.96
C LEU A 205 -5.02 13.01 22.36
N ALA A 206 -4.18 12.29 21.65
CA ALA A 206 -4.55 11.01 21.02
C ALA A 206 -4.85 9.93 22.08
N ALA A 207 -4.06 9.88 23.15
CA ALA A 207 -4.31 8.99 24.28
C ALA A 207 -5.61 9.35 24.99
N GLY A 208 -5.85 10.65 25.26
CA GLY A 208 -7.05 11.15 25.91
C GLY A 208 -8.32 10.87 25.10
N LEU A 209 -8.28 11.08 23.78
CA LEU A 209 -9.38 10.74 22.88
C LEU A 209 -9.71 9.24 22.92
N THR A 210 -8.69 8.39 22.98
CA THR A 210 -8.88 6.93 23.07
C THR A 210 -9.55 6.53 24.38
N VAL A 211 -9.16 7.12 25.50
CA VAL A 211 -9.80 6.90 26.80
C VAL A 211 -11.26 7.38 26.78
N TRP A 212 -11.51 8.56 26.23
CA TRP A 212 -12.84 9.12 26.13
C TRP A 212 -13.79 8.29 25.26
N GLN A 213 -13.30 7.79 24.11
CA GLN A 213 -14.03 6.88 23.23
C GLN A 213 -14.33 5.55 23.92
N GLY A 214 -13.35 4.99 24.65
CA GLY A 214 -13.53 3.76 25.43
C GLY A 214 -14.61 3.91 26.52
N ARG A 215 -14.66 5.02 27.22
CA ARG A 215 -15.72 5.32 28.22
C ARG A 215 -17.11 5.46 27.59
N ARG A 216 -17.22 5.98 26.37
CA ARG A 216 -18.51 6.07 25.66
C ARG A 216 -19.02 4.72 25.17
N GLN A 217 -18.14 3.79 24.81
CA GLN A 217 -18.56 2.46 24.36
C GLN A 217 -19.09 1.58 25.49
N THR A 218 -18.62 1.76 26.73
CA THR A 218 -19.14 1.01 27.90
C THR A 218 -20.50 1.50 28.40
N THR A 219 -20.96 2.69 27.98
CA THR A 219 -22.27 3.25 28.33
C THR A 219 -23.35 3.03 27.27
N HIS A 220 -22.99 2.51 26.12
CA HIS A 220 -23.94 2.13 25.07
C HIS A 220 -24.09 0.60 25.00
N THR A 221 -24.78 0.02 25.98
CA THR A 221 -25.62 -1.13 25.74
C THR A 221 -26.58 -0.71 24.62
N GLU A 222 -26.57 -1.36 23.46
CA GLU A 222 -27.44 -1.01 22.34
C GLU A 222 -28.91 -0.96 22.84
N PRO A 223 -29.60 0.17 22.68
CA PRO A 223 -31.04 0.15 22.85
C PRO A 223 -31.60 -0.64 21.66
N GLU A 224 -32.11 -1.82 21.92
CA GLU A 224 -33.01 -2.51 21.01
C GLU A 224 -34.14 -1.55 20.65
N GLY A 225 -34.12 -1.01 19.42
CA GLY A 225 -35.17 -0.11 18.94
C GLY A 225 -34.72 1.13 18.17
N VAL A 226 -33.49 1.21 17.65
CA VAL A 226 -33.13 2.30 16.74
C VAL A 226 -33.87 2.13 15.43
N SER A 227 -34.90 3.00 15.21
CA SER A 227 -35.72 3.01 14.01
C SER A 227 -34.84 2.96 12.73
N THR A 228 -35.21 2.11 11.78
CA THR A 228 -34.54 1.91 10.48
C THR A 228 -34.29 3.22 9.73
N SER A 229 -35.10 4.23 9.96
CA SER A 229 -34.97 5.59 9.41
C SER A 229 -33.73 6.34 9.93
N ARG A 230 -33.33 6.18 11.19
CA ARG A 230 -32.14 6.86 11.76
C ARG A 230 -30.84 6.23 11.25
N LYS A 231 -30.81 4.88 11.10
CA LYS A 231 -29.66 4.15 10.50
C LYS A 231 -29.47 4.54 9.01
N SER A 232 -30.57 4.75 8.28
CA SER A 232 -30.51 5.19 6.88
C SER A 232 -29.96 6.63 6.77
N ARG A 233 -30.42 7.56 7.59
CA ARG A 233 -29.96 8.96 7.59
C ARG A 233 -28.48 9.07 7.96
N LEU A 234 -28.01 8.29 8.94
CA LEU A 234 -26.61 8.29 9.34
C LEU A 234 -25.71 7.77 8.22
N ARG A 235 -26.11 6.72 7.49
CA ARG A 235 -25.39 6.24 6.31
C ARG A 235 -25.30 7.27 5.21
N TRP A 236 -26.40 7.98 4.92
CA TRP A 236 -26.41 9.06 3.93
C TRP A 236 -25.47 10.20 4.33
N MET A 237 -25.44 10.57 5.61
CA MET A 237 -24.52 11.59 6.12
C MET A 237 -23.05 11.15 6.00
N THR A 238 -22.77 9.87 6.25
CA THR A 238 -21.41 9.32 6.05
C THR A 238 -20.99 9.35 4.59
N TYR A 239 -21.86 8.94 3.67
CA TYR A 239 -21.56 9.01 2.23
C TYR A 239 -21.40 10.45 1.75
N ALA A 240 -22.28 11.37 2.18
CA ALA A 240 -22.13 12.79 1.88
C ALA A 240 -20.82 13.36 2.42
N GLY A 241 -20.43 13.00 3.65
CA GLY A 241 -19.16 13.39 4.25
C GLY A 241 -17.94 12.90 3.43
N VAL A 242 -17.96 11.65 2.98
CA VAL A 242 -16.89 11.11 2.13
C VAL A 242 -16.82 11.86 0.80
N VAL A 243 -17.95 12.11 0.15
CA VAL A 243 -17.98 12.85 -1.13
C VAL A 243 -17.46 14.27 -0.95
N VAL A 244 -17.91 14.97 0.09
CA VAL A 244 -17.42 16.33 0.41
C VAL A 244 -15.93 16.33 0.67
N THR A 245 -15.42 15.35 1.44
CA THR A 245 -13.98 15.21 1.69
C THR A 245 -13.21 15.01 0.39
N LEU A 246 -13.67 14.12 -0.50
CA LEU A 246 -13.03 13.88 -1.80
C LEU A 246 -13.03 15.12 -2.70
N LEU A 247 -14.09 15.94 -2.65
CA LEU A 247 -14.17 17.18 -3.43
C LEU A 247 -13.26 18.29 -2.88
N ILE A 248 -13.10 18.37 -1.57
CA ILE A 248 -12.27 19.41 -0.92
C ILE A 248 -10.79 19.00 -0.93
N LEU A 249 -10.49 17.71 -1.02
CA LEU A 249 -9.15 17.13 -0.91
C LEU A 249 -8.09 17.82 -1.79
N PRO A 250 -8.28 18.05 -3.11
CA PRO A 250 -7.27 18.68 -3.96
C PRO A 250 -6.99 20.13 -3.57
N LEU A 251 -7.99 20.84 -3.05
CA LEU A 251 -7.84 22.23 -2.58
C LEU A 251 -6.96 22.31 -1.32
N LEU A 252 -7.09 21.31 -0.44
CA LEU A 252 -6.28 21.23 0.79
C LEU A 252 -4.87 20.71 0.54
N LEU A 253 -4.70 19.78 -0.39
CA LEU A 253 -3.44 19.06 -0.60
C LEU A 253 -2.45 19.81 -1.53
N GLY A 254 -2.93 20.71 -2.41
CA GLY A 254 -2.13 21.46 -3.40
C GLY A 254 -1.58 20.57 -4.53
N SER A 255 -0.77 21.16 -5.43
CA SER A 255 -0.42 20.56 -6.73
C SER A 255 0.31 19.23 -6.62
N TYR A 256 1.29 19.10 -5.71
CA TYR A 256 2.09 17.90 -5.59
C TYR A 256 1.25 16.67 -5.15
N LEU A 257 0.54 16.80 -4.02
CA LEU A 257 -0.28 15.68 -3.53
C LEU A 257 -1.50 15.42 -4.43
N SER A 258 -2.02 16.43 -5.13
CA SER A 258 -3.05 16.24 -6.15
C SER A 258 -2.51 15.42 -7.34
N GLU A 259 -1.23 15.61 -7.71
CA GLU A 259 -0.58 14.79 -8.74
C GLU A 259 -0.42 13.32 -8.29
N VAL A 260 -0.07 13.10 -7.02
CA VAL A 260 -0.03 11.75 -6.41
C VAL A 260 -1.42 11.10 -6.44
N LEU A 261 -2.46 11.84 -6.05
CA LEU A 261 -3.84 11.35 -6.09
C LEU A 261 -4.32 11.06 -7.52
N ASN A 262 -3.88 11.82 -8.50
CA ASN A 262 -4.14 11.55 -9.91
C ASN A 262 -3.55 10.20 -10.33
N ASN A 263 -2.32 9.91 -9.95
CA ASN A 263 -1.69 8.62 -10.22
C ASN A 263 -2.42 7.49 -9.49
N VAL A 264 -2.74 7.67 -8.20
CA VAL A 264 -3.55 6.71 -7.42
C VAL A 264 -4.90 6.45 -8.11
N GLY A 265 -5.57 7.49 -8.58
CA GLY A 265 -6.85 7.38 -9.28
C GLY A 265 -6.77 6.58 -10.59
N LEU A 266 -5.70 6.76 -11.38
CA LEU A 266 -5.46 5.95 -12.58
C LEU A 266 -5.25 4.47 -12.24
N PHE A 267 -4.49 4.19 -11.17
CA PHE A 267 -4.30 2.81 -10.71
C PHE A 267 -5.57 2.21 -10.09
N ILE A 268 -6.43 3.01 -9.45
CA ILE A 268 -7.77 2.55 -9.01
C ILE A 268 -8.60 2.14 -10.22
N LEU A 269 -8.62 2.92 -11.29
CA LEU A 269 -9.36 2.58 -12.53
C LEU A 269 -8.88 1.25 -13.11
N MET A 270 -7.55 1.10 -13.25
CA MET A 270 -6.96 -0.16 -13.71
C MET A 270 -7.26 -1.31 -12.75
N GLY A 271 -7.10 -1.08 -11.44
CA GLY A 271 -7.37 -2.08 -10.41
C GLY A 271 -8.83 -2.53 -10.38
N LEU A 272 -9.80 -1.63 -10.55
CA LEU A 272 -11.23 -1.97 -10.64
C LEU A 272 -11.51 -2.85 -11.87
N GLY A 273 -10.87 -2.56 -13.01
CA GLY A 273 -11.01 -3.38 -14.20
C GLY A 273 -10.37 -4.75 -14.07
N LEU A 274 -9.14 -4.82 -13.57
CA LEU A 274 -8.45 -6.09 -13.35
C LEU A 274 -9.14 -6.91 -12.26
N ASN A 275 -9.74 -6.28 -11.25
CA ASN A 275 -10.53 -6.96 -10.23
C ASN A 275 -11.79 -7.64 -10.78
N ILE A 276 -12.34 -7.18 -11.91
CA ILE A 276 -13.41 -7.91 -12.61
C ILE A 276 -12.86 -9.20 -13.23
N VAL A 277 -11.70 -9.11 -13.89
CA VAL A 277 -11.10 -10.24 -14.63
C VAL A 277 -10.52 -11.27 -13.66
N VAL A 278 -9.68 -10.82 -12.72
CA VAL A 278 -8.98 -11.70 -11.78
C VAL A 278 -9.82 -11.95 -10.52
N GLY A 279 -10.39 -10.89 -9.93
CA GLY A 279 -11.04 -10.96 -8.64
C GLY A 279 -12.44 -11.57 -8.66
N PHE A 280 -13.21 -11.39 -9.74
CA PHE A 280 -14.56 -11.97 -9.87
C PHE A 280 -14.60 -13.18 -10.81
N ALA A 281 -13.87 -13.13 -11.93
CA ALA A 281 -13.93 -14.18 -12.93
C ALA A 281 -12.81 -15.22 -12.80
N GLY A 282 -11.81 -15.01 -11.94
CA GLY A 282 -10.70 -15.95 -11.70
C GLY A 282 -9.72 -16.09 -12.87
N LEU A 283 -9.73 -15.14 -13.82
CA LEU A 283 -8.92 -15.20 -15.05
C LEU A 283 -7.63 -14.40 -14.86
N LEU A 284 -6.49 -15.07 -14.72
CA LEU A 284 -5.21 -14.39 -14.52
C LEU A 284 -4.76 -13.68 -15.80
N ASP A 285 -4.69 -12.34 -15.76
CA ASP A 285 -4.30 -11.48 -16.86
C ASP A 285 -3.03 -10.70 -16.52
N LEU A 286 -1.91 -11.06 -17.16
CA LEU A 286 -0.62 -10.36 -17.04
C LEU A 286 -0.36 -9.37 -18.19
N GLY A 287 -1.18 -9.40 -19.23
CA GLY A 287 -1.11 -8.50 -20.39
C GLY A 287 -1.94 -7.22 -20.25
N TYR A 288 -2.44 -6.94 -19.07
CA TYR A 288 -3.43 -5.89 -18.81
C TYR A 288 -2.97 -4.48 -19.24
N VAL A 289 -1.67 -4.22 -19.23
CA VAL A 289 -1.05 -2.97 -19.72
C VAL A 289 -1.33 -2.71 -21.22
N ALA A 290 -1.62 -3.76 -22.02
CA ALA A 290 -1.97 -3.58 -23.43
C ALA A 290 -3.22 -2.74 -23.60
N PHE A 291 -4.25 -2.97 -22.82
CA PHE A 291 -5.51 -2.20 -22.89
C PHE A 291 -5.32 -0.76 -22.43
N TYR A 292 -4.42 -0.56 -21.46
CA TYR A 292 -3.99 0.77 -21.03
C TYR A 292 -3.29 1.53 -22.16
N ALA A 293 -2.37 0.86 -22.85
CA ALA A 293 -1.70 1.42 -24.03
C ALA A 293 -2.68 1.71 -25.16
N ILE A 294 -3.59 0.78 -25.49
CA ILE A 294 -4.60 0.97 -26.55
C ILE A 294 -5.46 2.20 -26.24
N GLY A 295 -5.95 2.33 -25.02
CA GLY A 295 -6.74 3.51 -24.62
C GLY A 295 -5.96 4.81 -24.75
N ALA A 296 -4.70 4.80 -24.30
CA ALA A 296 -3.80 5.94 -24.35
C ALA A 296 -3.45 6.36 -25.78
N TYR A 297 -3.06 5.42 -26.65
CA TYR A 297 -2.76 5.69 -28.05
C TYR A 297 -4.01 6.08 -28.85
N SER A 298 -5.16 5.49 -28.57
CA SER A 298 -6.43 5.90 -29.18
C SER A 298 -6.75 7.37 -28.85
N MET A 299 -6.58 7.78 -27.59
CA MET A 299 -6.76 9.17 -27.18
C MET A 299 -5.75 10.07 -27.89
N ALA A 300 -4.48 9.67 -27.93
CA ALA A 300 -3.43 10.43 -28.56
C ALA A 300 -3.67 10.66 -30.06
N VAL A 301 -4.03 9.60 -30.81
CA VAL A 301 -4.34 9.70 -32.25
C VAL A 301 -5.57 10.55 -32.50
N MET A 302 -6.61 10.41 -31.66
CA MET A 302 -7.85 11.16 -31.87
C MET A 302 -7.72 12.64 -31.54
N THR A 303 -6.95 12.99 -30.50
CA THR A 303 -6.96 14.37 -29.98
C THR A 303 -5.73 15.18 -30.28
N SER A 304 -4.59 14.57 -30.64
CA SER A 304 -3.34 15.29 -30.89
C SER A 304 -3.52 16.37 -31.95
N GLN A 305 -2.94 17.53 -31.69
CA GLN A 305 -2.83 18.65 -32.63
C GLN A 305 -1.57 18.56 -33.50
N GLY A 306 -0.81 17.46 -33.38
CA GLY A 306 0.36 17.18 -34.22
C GLY A 306 -0.02 16.54 -35.56
N PRO A 307 0.99 16.20 -36.38
CA PRO A 307 0.77 15.64 -37.72
C PRO A 307 0.10 14.25 -37.72
N LEU A 308 0.11 13.57 -36.58
CA LEU A 308 -0.44 12.22 -36.40
C LEU A 308 -1.86 12.23 -35.77
N GLY A 309 -2.42 13.39 -35.48
CA GLY A 309 -3.70 13.50 -34.76
C GLY A 309 -4.86 14.00 -35.60
N PHE A 310 -6.10 13.60 -35.25
CA PHE A 310 -7.32 14.08 -35.87
C PHE A 310 -7.86 15.39 -35.26
N GLY A 311 -7.27 15.85 -34.11
CA GLY A 311 -7.68 17.10 -33.47
C GLY A 311 -9.06 17.11 -32.85
N LEU A 312 -9.64 15.95 -32.54
CA LEU A 312 -10.94 15.85 -31.88
C LEU A 312 -10.90 16.37 -30.45
N SER A 313 -12.03 16.80 -29.92
CA SER A 313 -12.15 17.18 -28.53
C SER A 313 -11.97 15.95 -27.59
N PHE A 314 -11.40 16.17 -26.41
CA PHE A 314 -11.19 15.13 -25.40
C PHE A 314 -12.48 14.35 -25.09
N TRP A 315 -13.61 15.06 -24.90
CA TRP A 315 -14.89 14.45 -24.52
C TRP A 315 -15.50 13.59 -25.61
N ALA A 316 -15.29 13.94 -26.88
CA ALA A 316 -15.74 13.14 -28.03
C ALA A 316 -14.84 11.89 -28.22
N ALA A 317 -13.54 12.02 -27.98
CA ALA A 317 -12.60 10.92 -28.11
C ALA A 317 -12.72 9.88 -26.98
N LEU A 318 -13.05 10.30 -25.75
CA LEU A 318 -13.06 9.44 -24.57
C LEU A 318 -13.93 8.18 -24.71
N PRO A 319 -15.20 8.24 -25.13
CA PRO A 319 -16.03 7.04 -25.34
C PRO A 319 -15.44 6.10 -26.38
N PHE A 320 -14.86 6.65 -27.44
CA PHE A 320 -14.22 5.87 -28.48
C PHE A 320 -13.00 5.10 -27.96
N CYS A 321 -12.17 5.73 -27.13
CA CYS A 321 -11.01 5.08 -26.51
C CYS A 321 -11.44 3.91 -25.62
N VAL A 322 -12.51 4.08 -24.84
CA VAL A 322 -13.07 3.02 -24.00
C VAL A 322 -13.60 1.86 -24.85
N LEU A 323 -14.31 2.16 -25.94
CA LEU A 323 -14.82 1.15 -26.86
C LEU A 323 -13.71 0.40 -27.61
N MET A 324 -12.65 1.09 -28.03
CA MET A 324 -11.49 0.47 -28.68
C MET A 324 -10.77 -0.49 -27.72
N ALA A 325 -10.57 -0.10 -26.48
CA ALA A 325 -9.99 -0.98 -25.47
C ALA A 325 -10.91 -2.18 -25.16
N ALA A 326 -12.22 -1.95 -25.02
CA ALA A 326 -13.21 -3.02 -24.83
C ALA A 326 -13.22 -4.01 -26.00
N PHE A 327 -13.14 -3.52 -27.23
CA PHE A 327 -13.04 -4.34 -28.42
C PHE A 327 -11.74 -5.16 -28.45
N ALA A 328 -10.61 -4.56 -28.07
CA ALA A 328 -9.34 -5.27 -27.92
C ALA A 328 -9.44 -6.39 -26.87
N GLY A 329 -10.14 -6.14 -25.76
CA GLY A 329 -10.44 -7.15 -24.74
C GLY A 329 -11.27 -8.32 -25.28
N LEU A 330 -12.27 -8.03 -26.12
CA LEU A 330 -13.03 -9.08 -26.84
C LEU A 330 -12.13 -9.87 -27.78
N MET A 331 -11.27 -9.20 -28.55
CA MET A 331 -10.33 -9.86 -29.49
C MET A 331 -9.33 -10.76 -28.77
N LEU A 332 -8.77 -10.30 -27.64
CA LEU A 332 -7.91 -11.14 -26.80
C LEU A 332 -8.68 -12.32 -26.20
N GLY A 333 -9.92 -12.08 -25.78
CA GLY A 333 -10.77 -13.12 -25.19
C GLY A 333 -10.95 -14.34 -26.10
N ILE A 334 -10.99 -14.17 -27.43
CA ILE A 334 -11.22 -15.25 -28.38
C ILE A 334 -10.16 -16.37 -28.29
N PRO A 335 -8.85 -16.11 -28.42
CA PRO A 335 -7.82 -17.15 -28.27
C PRO A 335 -7.75 -17.72 -26.86
N VAL A 336 -8.09 -16.90 -25.86
CA VAL A 336 -8.03 -17.23 -24.44
C VAL A 336 -9.14 -18.20 -23.99
N LEU A 337 -10.26 -18.30 -24.74
CA LEU A 337 -11.41 -19.14 -24.38
C LEU A 337 -11.07 -20.62 -24.07
N ARG A 338 -10.06 -21.15 -24.73
CA ARG A 338 -9.63 -22.55 -24.61
C ARG A 338 -8.51 -22.76 -23.58
N MET A 339 -8.03 -21.66 -22.97
CA MET A 339 -6.90 -21.71 -22.04
C MET A 339 -7.36 -21.59 -20.60
N ARG A 340 -6.68 -22.28 -19.69
CA ARG A 340 -6.96 -22.27 -18.24
C ARG A 340 -5.66 -22.06 -17.48
N GLY A 341 -5.77 -21.46 -16.29
CA GLY A 341 -4.65 -21.31 -15.36
C GLY A 341 -3.44 -20.57 -15.95
N ASP A 342 -2.26 -21.13 -15.82
CA ASP A 342 -0.98 -20.50 -16.17
C ASP A 342 -0.83 -20.23 -17.67
N TYR A 343 -1.42 -21.08 -18.53
CA TYR A 343 -1.39 -20.85 -19.99
C TYR A 343 -2.11 -19.57 -20.39
N LEU A 344 -3.18 -19.23 -19.69
CA LEU A 344 -3.89 -17.98 -19.87
C LEU A 344 -2.97 -16.79 -19.56
N ALA A 345 -2.26 -16.82 -18.44
CA ALA A 345 -1.32 -15.79 -18.03
C ALA A 345 -0.19 -15.56 -19.04
N ILE A 346 0.35 -16.64 -19.61
CA ILE A 346 1.42 -16.56 -20.62
C ILE A 346 0.91 -15.90 -21.90
N VAL A 347 -0.29 -16.24 -22.36
CA VAL A 347 -0.87 -15.67 -23.60
C VAL A 347 -1.23 -14.21 -23.42
N THR A 348 -1.80 -13.82 -22.28
CA THR A 348 -2.10 -12.41 -22.00
C THR A 348 -0.82 -11.58 -21.89
N LEU A 349 0.24 -12.12 -21.24
CA LEU A 349 1.55 -11.49 -21.19
C LEU A 349 2.12 -11.27 -22.60
N ALA A 350 2.08 -12.32 -23.45
CA ALA A 350 2.53 -12.22 -24.83
C ALA A 350 1.75 -11.16 -25.62
N PHE A 351 0.44 -11.05 -25.42
CA PHE A 351 -0.38 -10.01 -26.01
C PHE A 351 0.08 -8.62 -25.59
N GLY A 352 0.36 -8.41 -24.29
CA GLY A 352 0.92 -7.16 -23.78
C GLY A 352 2.19 -6.75 -24.50
N GLU A 353 3.12 -7.69 -24.66
CA GLU A 353 4.39 -7.44 -25.33
C GLU A 353 4.22 -7.25 -26.84
N ILE A 354 3.31 -7.99 -27.50
CA ILE A 354 2.98 -7.79 -28.91
C ILE A 354 2.49 -6.36 -29.16
N ILE A 355 1.55 -5.86 -28.36
CA ILE A 355 1.06 -4.47 -28.49
C ILE A 355 2.20 -3.46 -28.32
N ARG A 356 3.09 -3.66 -27.34
CA ARG A 356 4.25 -2.79 -27.13
C ARG A 356 5.20 -2.80 -28.33
N ILE A 357 5.49 -3.97 -28.90
CA ILE A 357 6.35 -4.12 -30.08
C ILE A 357 5.68 -3.53 -31.33
N LEU A 358 4.38 -3.74 -31.50
CA LEU A 358 3.62 -3.16 -32.61
C LEU A 358 3.67 -1.64 -32.62
N VAL A 359 3.54 -1.02 -31.45
CA VAL A 359 3.64 0.46 -31.32
C VAL A 359 5.05 0.95 -31.68
N LEU A 360 6.09 0.17 -31.40
CA LEU A 360 7.47 0.48 -31.78
C LEU A 360 7.80 0.20 -33.26
N SER A 361 6.99 -0.62 -33.92
CA SER A 361 7.27 -1.11 -35.27
C SER A 361 7.22 0.02 -36.33
N ASP A 362 8.02 -0.11 -37.36
CA ASP A 362 7.99 0.79 -38.52
C ASP A 362 6.67 0.73 -39.29
N LEU A 363 5.95 -0.40 -39.18
CA LEU A 363 4.63 -0.62 -39.81
C LEU A 363 3.59 0.40 -39.31
N LEU A 364 3.50 0.63 -38.00
CA LEU A 364 2.54 1.54 -37.38
C LEU A 364 3.12 2.92 -37.07
N LYS A 365 4.40 3.14 -37.36
CA LYS A 365 5.05 4.44 -37.15
C LYS A 365 4.34 5.62 -37.81
N PRO A 366 3.77 5.52 -39.04
CA PRO A 366 3.03 6.61 -39.65
C PRO A 366 1.76 7.03 -38.87
N VAL A 367 1.21 6.16 -38.02
CA VAL A 367 -0.01 6.41 -37.25
C VAL A 367 0.31 6.62 -35.76
N LEU A 368 1.22 5.82 -35.18
CA LEU A 368 1.51 5.79 -33.75
C LEU A 368 2.82 6.47 -33.36
N GLY A 369 3.57 7.01 -34.34
CA GLY A 369 4.83 7.73 -34.09
C GLY A 369 6.04 6.86 -33.77
N GLY A 370 5.90 5.57 -33.57
CA GLY A 370 6.97 4.63 -33.24
C GLY A 370 7.68 5.03 -31.92
N ALA A 371 9.01 4.94 -31.88
CA ALA A 371 9.81 5.27 -30.68
C ALA A 371 9.69 6.76 -30.25
N GLN A 372 9.35 7.67 -31.18
CA GLN A 372 9.17 9.09 -30.87
C GLN A 372 7.84 9.38 -30.16
N GLY A 373 6.90 8.44 -30.19
CA GLY A 373 5.59 8.58 -29.59
C GLY A 373 4.72 9.65 -30.23
N ILE A 374 3.65 10.02 -29.56
CA ILE A 374 2.72 11.08 -29.99
C ILE A 374 2.79 12.24 -29.00
N LEU A 375 3.00 13.44 -29.54
CA LEU A 375 3.14 14.69 -28.80
C LEU A 375 1.91 15.59 -29.00
N LYS A 376 1.83 16.67 -28.21
CA LYS A 376 0.80 17.72 -28.30
C LYS A 376 -0.63 17.18 -28.12
N ILE A 377 -0.80 16.26 -27.17
CA ILE A 377 -2.13 15.77 -26.76
C ILE A 377 -2.76 16.86 -25.89
N PRO A 378 -3.96 17.37 -26.24
CA PRO A 378 -4.60 18.43 -25.47
C PRO A 378 -5.09 17.94 -24.12
N LYS A 379 -5.07 18.83 -23.14
CA LYS A 379 -5.72 18.60 -21.85
C LYS A 379 -7.25 18.77 -21.99
N PRO A 380 -8.05 18.15 -21.13
CA PRO A 380 -9.49 18.32 -21.14
C PRO A 380 -9.89 19.80 -21.00
N GLU A 381 -10.88 20.20 -21.77
CA GLU A 381 -11.46 21.54 -21.71
C GLU A 381 -12.93 21.43 -21.31
N ILE A 382 -13.37 22.24 -20.35
CA ILE A 382 -14.76 22.31 -19.88
C ILE A 382 -15.20 23.78 -19.98
N PHE A 383 -16.21 24.06 -20.79
CA PHE A 383 -16.74 25.43 -21.00
C PHE A 383 -15.68 26.50 -21.33
N GLY A 384 -14.68 26.16 -22.14
CA GLY A 384 -13.60 27.07 -22.50
C GLY A 384 -12.44 27.16 -21.49
N LEU A 385 -12.54 26.46 -20.36
CA LEU A 385 -11.47 26.38 -19.37
C LEU A 385 -10.65 25.10 -19.58
N VAL A 386 -9.38 25.27 -19.95
CA VAL A 386 -8.42 24.15 -20.06
C VAL A 386 -7.91 23.76 -18.68
N LEU A 387 -8.10 22.49 -18.32
CA LEU A 387 -7.69 21.96 -17.00
C LEU A 387 -6.16 21.72 -16.96
N LYS A 388 -5.39 22.80 -16.72
CA LYS A 388 -3.92 22.75 -16.76
C LYS A 388 -3.29 22.23 -15.46
N GLN A 389 -3.92 22.49 -14.31
CA GLN A 389 -3.37 22.18 -12.99
C GLN A 389 -3.73 20.77 -12.55
N PRO A 390 -2.87 20.07 -11.78
CA PRO A 390 -3.17 18.74 -11.24
C PRO A 390 -4.44 18.69 -10.41
N GLU A 391 -4.74 19.74 -9.64
CA GLU A 391 -5.95 19.86 -8.82
C GLU A 391 -7.24 19.85 -9.67
N GLN A 392 -7.19 20.49 -10.83
CA GLN A 392 -8.31 20.54 -11.76
C GLN A 392 -8.50 19.19 -12.46
N PHE A 393 -7.39 18.56 -12.88
CA PHE A 393 -7.43 17.26 -13.54
C PHE A 393 -7.90 16.14 -12.61
N TYR A 394 -7.68 16.28 -11.31
CA TYR A 394 -8.15 15.36 -10.28
C TYR A 394 -9.67 15.12 -10.38
N PHE A 395 -10.47 16.15 -10.62
CA PHE A 395 -11.92 15.99 -10.71
C PHE A 395 -12.35 15.13 -11.90
N VAL A 396 -11.61 15.17 -13.01
CA VAL A 396 -11.88 14.33 -14.20
C VAL A 396 -11.57 12.86 -13.87
N ILE A 397 -10.43 12.61 -13.23
CA ILE A 397 -10.05 11.26 -12.78
C ILE A 397 -11.03 10.75 -11.73
N LEU A 398 -11.39 11.58 -10.75
CA LEU A 398 -12.37 11.23 -9.71
C LEU A 398 -13.72 10.86 -10.33
N ALA A 399 -14.21 11.61 -11.32
CA ALA A 399 -15.43 11.27 -12.03
C ALA A 399 -15.31 9.91 -12.74
N GLY A 400 -14.19 9.64 -13.41
CA GLY A 400 -13.90 8.34 -14.01
C GLY A 400 -13.90 7.20 -12.98
N VAL A 401 -13.24 7.40 -11.84
CA VAL A 401 -13.19 6.43 -10.73
C VAL A 401 -14.59 6.15 -10.17
N LEU A 402 -15.39 7.18 -9.95
CA LEU A 402 -16.75 7.03 -9.42
C LEU A 402 -17.67 6.29 -10.41
N ILE A 403 -17.56 6.56 -11.70
CA ILE A 403 -18.29 5.84 -12.75
C ILE A 403 -17.85 4.37 -12.77
N ALA A 404 -16.55 4.10 -12.82
CA ALA A 404 -16.00 2.75 -12.81
C ALA A 404 -16.38 1.97 -11.54
N TRP A 405 -16.34 2.63 -10.38
CA TRP A 405 -16.80 2.06 -9.12
C TRP A 405 -18.28 1.69 -9.16
N PHE A 406 -19.13 2.61 -9.62
CA PHE A 406 -20.56 2.37 -9.74
C PHE A 406 -20.87 1.19 -10.67
N VAL A 407 -20.22 1.16 -11.83
CA VAL A 407 -20.38 0.06 -12.80
C VAL A 407 -19.90 -1.26 -12.22
N SER A 408 -18.71 -1.31 -11.60
CA SER A 408 -18.19 -2.52 -10.95
C SER A 408 -19.10 -3.02 -9.83
N TRP A 409 -19.60 -2.10 -8.99
CA TRP A 409 -20.53 -2.43 -7.91
C TRP A 409 -21.85 -2.96 -8.46
N ARG A 410 -22.36 -2.40 -9.56
CA ARG A 410 -23.60 -2.85 -10.20
C ARG A 410 -23.41 -4.22 -10.85
N LEU A 411 -22.29 -4.43 -11.52
CA LEU A 411 -21.93 -5.70 -12.16
C LEU A 411 -21.74 -6.81 -11.12
N SER A 412 -21.07 -6.57 -10.02
CA SER A 412 -20.86 -7.59 -8.97
C SER A 412 -22.18 -8.11 -8.38
N LYS A 413 -23.22 -7.27 -8.33
CA LYS A 413 -24.56 -7.65 -7.85
C LYS A 413 -25.52 -8.17 -8.95
N ALA A 414 -25.14 -8.02 -10.21
CA ALA A 414 -25.94 -8.45 -11.36
C ALA A 414 -25.85 -9.97 -11.57
N ARG A 415 -26.61 -10.48 -12.54
CA ARG A 415 -26.54 -11.89 -12.97
C ARG A 415 -25.14 -12.25 -13.46
N LEU A 416 -24.49 -11.33 -14.19
CA LEU A 416 -23.12 -11.52 -14.69
C LEU A 416 -22.11 -11.70 -13.56
N GLY A 417 -22.18 -10.91 -12.50
CA GLY A 417 -21.27 -11.05 -11.35
C GLY A 417 -21.38 -12.42 -10.68
N ARG A 418 -22.59 -12.94 -10.53
CA ARG A 418 -22.82 -14.30 -10.00
C ARG A 418 -22.31 -15.38 -10.96
N GLN A 419 -22.42 -15.19 -12.26
CA GLN A 419 -21.86 -16.11 -13.26
C GLN A 419 -20.32 -16.12 -13.21
N TRP A 420 -19.68 -14.96 -13.04
CA TRP A 420 -18.24 -14.85 -12.85
C TRP A 420 -17.77 -15.57 -11.61
N LEU A 421 -18.43 -15.37 -10.47
CA LEU A 421 -18.08 -16.05 -9.22
C LEU A 421 -18.24 -17.57 -9.35
N ALA A 422 -19.35 -18.05 -9.94
CA ALA A 422 -19.54 -19.47 -10.16
C ALA A 422 -18.46 -20.07 -11.08
N MET A 423 -18.04 -19.33 -12.12
CA MET A 423 -16.97 -19.75 -13.03
C MET A 423 -15.60 -19.74 -12.36
N GLN A 424 -15.37 -18.84 -11.40
CA GLN A 424 -14.14 -18.76 -10.61
C GLN A 424 -13.96 -19.99 -9.72
N GLU A 425 -15.04 -20.47 -9.11
CA GLU A 425 -15.03 -21.67 -8.26
C GLU A 425 -14.75 -22.94 -9.06
N ASP A 426 -15.55 -23.21 -10.09
CA ASP A 426 -15.35 -24.35 -10.99
C ASP A 426 -15.99 -24.10 -12.35
N GLU A 427 -15.18 -24.03 -13.42
CA GLU A 427 -15.64 -23.80 -14.78
C GLU A 427 -16.55 -24.94 -15.29
N ASP A 428 -16.22 -26.19 -15.01
CA ASP A 428 -16.93 -27.36 -15.54
C ASP A 428 -18.31 -27.50 -14.85
N VAL A 429 -18.38 -27.25 -13.55
CA VAL A 429 -19.65 -27.19 -12.81
C VAL A 429 -20.51 -26.02 -13.26
N ALA A 430 -19.92 -24.84 -13.47
CA ALA A 430 -20.65 -23.68 -13.98
C ALA A 430 -21.26 -23.93 -15.35
N GLU A 431 -20.54 -24.61 -16.25
CA GLU A 431 -21.03 -24.99 -17.57
C GLU A 431 -22.17 -26.01 -17.49
N ALA A 432 -22.03 -27.01 -16.61
CA ALA A 432 -23.08 -28.01 -16.36
C ALA A 432 -24.37 -27.37 -15.80
N MET A 433 -24.24 -26.26 -15.03
CA MET A 433 -25.37 -25.47 -14.53
C MET A 433 -25.95 -24.50 -15.58
N GLY A 434 -25.48 -24.53 -16.83
CA GLY A 434 -25.99 -23.76 -17.96
C GLY A 434 -25.38 -22.38 -18.14
N ILE A 435 -24.26 -22.07 -17.50
CA ILE A 435 -23.53 -20.81 -17.69
C ILE A 435 -22.73 -20.92 -19.01
N ARG A 436 -22.91 -19.93 -19.89
CA ARG A 436 -22.17 -19.86 -21.16
C ARG A 436 -20.77 -19.30 -20.90
N LEU A 437 -19.79 -20.16 -20.65
CA LEU A 437 -18.39 -19.78 -20.32
C LEU A 437 -17.81 -18.78 -21.32
N VAL A 438 -17.99 -19.03 -22.64
CA VAL A 438 -17.49 -18.16 -23.72
C VAL A 438 -17.94 -16.70 -23.52
N THR A 439 -19.23 -16.49 -23.43
CA THR A 439 -19.79 -15.13 -23.27
C THR A 439 -19.36 -14.49 -21.96
N THR A 440 -19.31 -15.28 -20.88
CA THR A 440 -18.96 -14.82 -19.54
C THR A 440 -17.51 -14.39 -19.47
N LYS A 441 -16.56 -15.15 -20.04
CA LYS A 441 -15.14 -14.79 -20.16
C LYS A 441 -14.94 -13.54 -21.02
N LEU A 442 -15.54 -13.50 -22.22
CA LEU A 442 -15.43 -12.37 -23.14
C LEU A 442 -15.89 -11.05 -22.49
N LEU A 443 -17.01 -11.09 -21.77
CA LEU A 443 -17.51 -9.91 -21.06
C LEU A 443 -16.58 -9.48 -19.94
N ALA A 444 -15.96 -10.41 -19.19
CA ALA A 444 -14.98 -10.06 -18.16
C ALA A 444 -13.79 -9.31 -18.75
N PHE A 445 -13.18 -9.83 -19.82
CA PHE A 445 -12.08 -9.16 -20.53
C PHE A 445 -12.51 -7.81 -21.12
N SER A 446 -13.70 -7.73 -21.73
CA SER A 446 -14.20 -6.48 -22.32
C SER A 446 -14.38 -5.37 -21.28
N PHE A 447 -15.01 -5.65 -20.14
CA PHE A 447 -15.19 -4.67 -19.06
C PHE A 447 -13.86 -4.30 -18.41
N GLY A 448 -12.99 -5.30 -18.14
CA GLY A 448 -11.64 -5.06 -17.63
C GLY A 448 -10.84 -4.15 -18.55
N ALA A 449 -10.82 -4.46 -19.85
CA ALA A 449 -10.14 -3.67 -20.88
C ALA A 449 -10.72 -2.26 -21.01
N ALA A 450 -12.05 -2.08 -20.91
CA ALA A 450 -12.71 -0.79 -20.96
C ALA A 450 -12.21 0.16 -19.85
N PHE A 451 -12.08 -0.34 -18.64
CA PHE A 451 -11.57 0.47 -17.51
C PHE A 451 -10.09 0.78 -17.63
N SER A 452 -9.30 -0.18 -18.09
CA SER A 452 -7.88 0.05 -18.41
C SER A 452 -7.73 1.09 -19.52
N GLY A 453 -8.54 0.99 -20.58
CA GLY A 453 -8.56 1.95 -21.67
C GLY A 453 -8.98 3.36 -21.23
N LEU A 454 -9.96 3.46 -20.32
CA LEU A 454 -10.33 4.74 -19.70
C LEU A 454 -9.16 5.36 -18.94
N ALA A 455 -8.47 4.55 -18.13
CA ALA A 455 -7.27 5.00 -17.41
C ALA A 455 -6.17 5.46 -18.36
N GLY A 456 -5.95 4.73 -19.48
CA GLY A 456 -4.98 5.08 -20.53
C GLY A 456 -5.31 6.39 -21.23
N ALA A 457 -6.58 6.59 -21.60
CA ALA A 457 -7.06 7.82 -22.21
C ALA A 457 -6.84 9.05 -21.30
N LEU A 458 -7.11 8.89 -19.99
CA LEU A 458 -6.87 9.92 -19.00
C LEU A 458 -5.36 10.20 -18.81
N LEU A 459 -4.52 9.14 -18.79
CA LEU A 459 -3.06 9.31 -18.74
C LEU A 459 -2.55 10.13 -19.91
N ALA A 460 -3.01 9.82 -21.12
CA ALA A 460 -2.60 10.49 -22.35
C ALA A 460 -2.79 12.01 -22.28
N SER A 461 -3.99 12.43 -21.90
CA SER A 461 -4.30 13.84 -21.75
C SER A 461 -3.63 14.50 -20.55
N LYS A 462 -3.31 13.72 -19.49
CA LYS A 462 -2.55 14.20 -18.33
C LYS A 462 -1.11 14.52 -18.69
N LEU A 463 -0.43 13.60 -19.37
CA LEU A 463 0.99 13.74 -19.74
C LEU A 463 1.21 14.62 -20.97
N THR A 464 0.19 14.86 -21.78
CA THR A 464 0.26 15.60 -23.05
C THR A 464 1.20 15.00 -24.10
N SER A 465 1.84 13.90 -23.80
CA SER A 465 2.73 13.13 -24.69
C SER A 465 2.77 11.69 -24.26
N ILE A 466 2.87 10.76 -25.20
CA ILE A 466 2.91 9.33 -24.92
C ILE A 466 4.05 8.69 -25.67
N PHE A 467 4.75 7.80 -24.96
CA PHE A 467 5.88 7.03 -25.47
C PHE A 467 5.69 5.54 -25.21
N PRO A 468 6.17 4.65 -26.12
CA PRO A 468 6.02 3.20 -25.95
C PRO A 468 6.66 2.64 -24.68
N HIS A 469 7.77 3.23 -24.23
CA HIS A 469 8.46 2.81 -23.01
C HIS A 469 7.67 3.07 -21.72
N SER A 470 6.59 3.86 -21.79
CA SER A 470 5.68 4.08 -20.65
C SER A 470 4.74 2.91 -20.38
N PHE A 471 4.67 1.90 -21.28
CA PHE A 471 3.75 0.77 -21.18
C PHE A 471 4.50 -0.56 -21.02
N LYS A 472 5.28 -0.65 -19.93
CA LYS A 472 6.03 -1.86 -19.59
C LYS A 472 5.17 -2.85 -18.82
N LEU A 473 5.57 -4.13 -18.86
CA LEU A 473 4.97 -5.22 -18.10
C LEU A 473 4.86 -4.92 -16.59
N GLU A 474 5.81 -4.16 -16.05
CA GLU A 474 5.81 -3.74 -14.64
C GLU A 474 4.48 -3.11 -14.19
N ILE A 475 3.77 -2.40 -15.09
CA ILE A 475 2.46 -1.82 -14.78
C ILE A 475 1.42 -2.90 -14.55
N SER A 476 1.36 -3.93 -15.40
CA SER A 476 0.44 -5.07 -15.20
C SER A 476 0.71 -5.77 -13.85
N ILE A 477 2.00 -6.02 -13.55
CA ILE A 477 2.41 -6.62 -12.27
C ILE A 477 1.99 -5.73 -11.11
N ASN A 478 2.22 -4.42 -11.19
CA ASN A 478 1.83 -3.49 -10.13
C ASN A 478 0.32 -3.47 -9.90
N VAL A 479 -0.50 -3.50 -10.97
CA VAL A 479 -1.96 -3.53 -10.83
C VAL A 479 -2.43 -4.88 -10.24
N LEU A 480 -1.80 -6.00 -10.62
CA LEU A 480 -2.09 -7.30 -10.02
C LEU A 480 -1.76 -7.31 -8.52
N VAL A 481 -0.58 -6.85 -8.18
CA VAL A 481 -0.14 -6.71 -6.79
C VAL A 481 -1.07 -5.82 -5.98
N LEU A 482 -1.54 -4.72 -6.56
CA LEU A 482 -2.50 -3.80 -5.96
C LEU A 482 -3.78 -4.51 -5.53
N ILE A 483 -4.35 -5.34 -6.39
CA ILE A 483 -5.59 -6.07 -6.06
C ILE A 483 -5.34 -7.20 -5.05
N ILE A 484 -4.16 -7.82 -5.06
CA ILE A 484 -3.78 -8.83 -4.07
C ILE A 484 -3.63 -8.18 -2.68
N ILE A 485 -2.86 -7.09 -2.57
CA ILE A 485 -2.70 -6.34 -1.31
C ILE A 485 -4.04 -5.83 -0.81
N GLY A 486 -4.84 -5.27 -1.70
CA GLY A 486 -6.15 -4.74 -1.35
C GLY A 486 -7.12 -5.80 -0.86
N GLY A 487 -7.05 -6.98 -1.44
CA GLY A 487 -7.94 -8.12 -1.29
C GLY A 487 -8.70 -8.40 -2.58
N LEU A 488 -8.48 -9.59 -3.13
CA LEU A 488 -9.11 -10.05 -4.37
C LEU A 488 -10.65 -10.03 -4.25
N GLY A 489 -11.33 -9.60 -5.31
CA GLY A 489 -12.80 -9.52 -5.33
C GLY A 489 -13.40 -8.40 -4.46
N SER A 490 -12.58 -7.53 -3.86
CA SER A 490 -13.02 -6.44 -2.99
C SER A 490 -12.86 -5.07 -3.66
N LEU A 491 -13.98 -4.36 -3.90
CA LEU A 491 -13.91 -3.00 -4.44
C LEU A 491 -13.22 -2.00 -3.48
N PRO A 492 -13.55 -1.96 -2.16
CA PRO A 492 -12.81 -1.11 -1.22
C PRO A 492 -11.34 -1.51 -1.12
N GLY A 493 -11.04 -2.80 -1.24
CA GLY A 493 -9.68 -3.31 -1.25
C GLY A 493 -8.84 -2.69 -2.36
N VAL A 494 -9.37 -2.57 -3.57
CA VAL A 494 -8.69 -1.92 -4.71
C VAL A 494 -8.25 -0.49 -4.37
N VAL A 495 -9.09 0.30 -3.70
CA VAL A 495 -8.74 1.68 -3.31
C VAL A 495 -7.62 1.69 -2.29
N ILE A 496 -7.69 0.82 -1.27
CA ILE A 496 -6.65 0.71 -0.24
C ILE A 496 -5.35 0.22 -0.87
N GLY A 497 -5.40 -0.79 -1.72
CA GLY A 497 -4.25 -1.30 -2.46
C GLY A 497 -3.57 -0.21 -3.30
N ALA A 498 -4.34 0.62 -4.02
CA ALA A 498 -3.80 1.73 -4.81
C ALA A 498 -3.15 2.82 -3.94
N LEU A 499 -3.77 3.16 -2.81
CA LEU A 499 -3.21 4.12 -1.87
C LEU A 499 -1.88 3.62 -1.28
N ILE A 500 -1.80 2.34 -0.96
CA ILE A 500 -0.58 1.75 -0.41
C ILE A 500 0.48 1.60 -1.50
N LEU A 501 0.12 1.04 -2.65
CA LEU A 501 1.06 0.70 -3.69
C LEU A 501 1.64 1.93 -4.42
N VAL A 502 0.80 2.91 -4.71
CA VAL A 502 1.16 4.09 -5.50
C VAL A 502 1.31 5.33 -4.63
N GLY A 503 0.41 5.51 -3.64
CA GLY A 503 0.43 6.67 -2.78
C GLY A 503 1.57 6.65 -1.77
N LEU A 504 1.77 5.53 -1.07
CA LEU A 504 2.78 5.45 -0.02
C LEU A 504 4.23 5.62 -0.54
N PRO A 505 4.67 4.97 -1.64
CA PRO A 505 6.01 5.19 -2.17
C PRO A 505 6.25 6.63 -2.61
N GLU A 506 5.23 7.33 -3.09
CA GLU A 506 5.36 8.73 -3.49
C GLU A 506 5.43 9.67 -2.28
N LEU A 507 4.73 9.35 -1.22
CA LEU A 507 4.88 10.06 0.07
C LEU A 507 6.26 9.83 0.68
N LEU A 508 6.86 8.66 0.44
CA LEU A 508 8.22 8.30 0.87
C LEU A 508 9.29 8.65 -0.18
N ARG A 509 9.00 9.55 -1.11
CA ARG A 509 9.93 9.93 -2.19
C ARG A 509 11.27 10.46 -1.70
N GLU A 510 11.32 11.04 -0.53
CA GLU A 510 12.56 11.47 0.11
C GLU A 510 13.56 10.31 0.32
N PHE A 511 13.05 9.07 0.37
CA PHE A 511 13.83 7.84 0.50
C PHE A 511 14.01 7.13 -0.86
N ALA A 512 14.19 7.89 -1.93
CA ALA A 512 14.13 7.40 -3.32
C ALA A 512 14.98 6.16 -3.60
N GLU A 513 16.19 6.07 -3.02
CA GLU A 513 17.11 4.96 -3.21
C GLU A 513 16.59 3.63 -2.64
N TYR A 514 15.89 3.67 -1.51
CA TYR A 514 15.39 2.48 -0.81
C TYR A 514 13.89 2.23 -1.00
N ARG A 515 13.23 3.06 -1.80
CA ARG A 515 11.79 2.95 -2.05
C ARG A 515 11.37 1.56 -2.52
N LEU A 516 12.12 0.97 -3.47
CA LEU A 516 11.85 -0.37 -3.99
C LEU A 516 12.09 -1.46 -2.95
N LEU A 517 13.12 -1.31 -2.12
CA LEU A 517 13.41 -2.25 -1.04
C LEU A 517 12.32 -2.20 0.04
N MET A 518 11.91 -1.01 0.47
CA MET A 518 10.82 -0.84 1.44
C MET A 518 9.51 -1.41 0.90
N TYR A 519 9.27 -1.20 -0.38
CA TYR A 519 8.12 -1.73 -1.08
C TYR A 519 8.13 -3.26 -1.12
N GLY A 520 9.24 -3.89 -1.53
CA GLY A 520 9.39 -5.35 -1.52
C GLY A 520 9.23 -5.94 -0.12
N LEU A 521 9.81 -5.29 0.89
CA LEU A 521 9.68 -5.71 2.28
C LEU A 521 8.22 -5.60 2.77
N LEU A 522 7.54 -4.49 2.48
CA LEU A 522 6.12 -4.32 2.81
C LEU A 522 5.27 -5.43 2.20
N MET A 523 5.55 -5.78 0.94
CA MET A 523 4.88 -6.86 0.24
C MET A 523 5.06 -8.22 0.93
N ILE A 524 6.30 -8.57 1.26
CA ILE A 524 6.62 -9.83 1.94
C ILE A 524 5.92 -9.88 3.31
N VAL A 525 6.06 -8.83 4.10
CA VAL A 525 5.42 -8.75 5.44
C VAL A 525 3.91 -8.86 5.32
N MET A 526 3.32 -8.22 4.32
CA MET A 526 1.89 -8.26 4.10
C MET A 526 1.39 -9.66 3.70
N MET A 527 2.07 -10.33 2.76
CA MET A 527 1.71 -11.68 2.34
C MET A 527 1.83 -12.69 3.48
N LEU A 528 2.81 -12.50 4.40
CA LEU A 528 2.98 -13.36 5.57
C LEU A 528 1.99 -13.08 6.69
N ALA A 529 1.63 -11.79 6.90
CA ALA A 529 0.79 -11.37 8.03
C ALA A 529 -0.71 -11.40 7.70
N LYS A 530 -1.08 -11.11 6.44
CA LYS A 530 -2.48 -11.07 5.97
C LYS A 530 -2.56 -11.51 4.51
N PRO A 531 -2.50 -12.82 4.24
CA PRO A 531 -2.60 -13.35 2.88
C PRO A 531 -3.94 -13.01 2.19
N GLU A 532 -4.99 -12.73 2.97
CA GLU A 532 -6.31 -12.33 2.48
C GLU A 532 -6.37 -10.90 1.92
N GLY A 533 -5.35 -10.08 2.16
CA GLY A 533 -5.35 -8.67 1.86
C GLY A 533 -5.88 -7.76 2.99
N PHE A 534 -5.80 -6.44 2.80
CA PHE A 534 -6.23 -5.46 3.81
C PHE A 534 -7.74 -5.43 4.01
N TRP A 535 -8.49 -5.62 2.94
CA TRP A 535 -9.96 -5.59 2.95
C TRP A 535 -10.53 -6.72 2.09
N PRO A 536 -10.46 -7.98 2.55
CA PRO A 536 -10.89 -9.12 1.78
C PRO A 536 -12.40 -9.10 1.50
N SER A 537 -12.82 -9.78 0.44
CA SER A 537 -14.23 -9.95 0.11
C SER A 537 -14.95 -10.76 1.20
N GLN A 538 -16.25 -10.54 1.37
CA GLN A 538 -17.03 -11.29 2.37
C GLN A 538 -17.10 -12.80 2.09
N ILE A 539 -16.97 -13.18 0.83
CA ILE A 539 -16.96 -14.57 0.37
C ILE A 539 -15.68 -15.25 0.87
N MET A 540 -14.52 -14.67 0.56
CA MET A 540 -13.21 -15.17 0.99
C MET A 540 -13.08 -15.29 2.52
N LYS A 541 -13.69 -14.35 3.27
CA LYS A 541 -13.74 -14.44 4.73
C LYS A 541 -14.53 -15.65 5.25
N ARG A 542 -15.61 -16.03 4.55
CA ARG A 542 -16.40 -17.19 4.94
C ARG A 542 -15.69 -18.51 4.68
N GLU A 543 -15.01 -18.61 3.55
CA GLU A 543 -14.24 -19.81 3.18
C GLU A 543 -13.13 -20.08 4.20
N LEU A 544 -12.34 -19.08 4.55
CA LEU A 544 -11.25 -19.23 5.52
C LEU A 544 -11.74 -19.62 6.92
N HIS A 545 -12.91 -19.12 7.35
CA HIS A 545 -13.47 -19.54 8.64
C HIS A 545 -14.01 -20.97 8.63
N ILE A 546 -14.48 -21.46 7.47
CA ILE A 546 -14.92 -22.85 7.32
C ILE A 546 -13.72 -23.79 7.37
N ASP A 547 -12.59 -23.41 6.75
CA ASP A 547 -11.36 -24.21 6.79
C ASP A 547 -10.77 -24.27 8.21
N GLU A 548 -10.72 -23.15 8.94
CA GLU A 548 -10.28 -23.12 10.35
C GLU A 548 -11.20 -23.95 11.26
N GLU A 549 -12.52 -23.89 11.07
CA GLU A 549 -13.46 -24.74 11.82
C GLU A 549 -13.31 -26.22 11.46
N SER A 550 -13.08 -26.55 10.19
CA SER A 550 -12.87 -27.94 9.74
C SER A 550 -11.56 -28.51 10.24
N GLU A 551 -10.47 -27.72 10.28
CA GLU A 551 -9.19 -28.12 10.87
C GLU A 551 -9.30 -28.30 12.40
N MET A 552 -10.01 -27.42 13.11
CA MET A 552 -10.25 -27.60 14.55
C MET A 552 -11.08 -28.84 14.85
N LEU A 553 -12.14 -29.11 14.08
CA LEU A 553 -12.96 -30.30 14.23
C LEU A 553 -12.19 -31.58 13.88
N SER A 554 -11.29 -31.55 12.90
CA SER A 554 -10.46 -32.70 12.56
C SER A 554 -9.35 -32.94 13.61
N ALA A 555 -8.83 -31.91 14.25
CA ALA A 555 -7.90 -32.01 15.36
C ALA A 555 -8.54 -32.54 16.63
N GLU A 556 -9.78 -32.14 16.94
CA GLU A 556 -10.57 -32.69 18.07
C GLU A 556 -11.06 -34.12 17.85
N ALA A 557 -11.24 -34.55 16.59
CA ALA A 557 -11.65 -35.93 16.26
C ALA A 557 -10.46 -36.92 16.18
N GLY A 558 -9.21 -36.39 16.21
CA GLY A 558 -7.99 -37.20 16.18
C GLY A 558 -7.36 -37.50 17.55
N ASP A 559 -7.89 -36.93 18.65
CA ASP A 559 -7.56 -37.24 20.04
C ASP A 559 -8.67 -38.20 20.62
#